data_b5481d021f5dbec672b079e6bffcf656
#
_entry.id   b5481d021f5dbec672b079e6bffcf656
#
_cell.length_a   1.000
_cell.length_b   1.000
_cell.length_c   1.000
_cell.angle_alpha   90.00
_cell.angle_beta   90.00
_cell.angle_gamma   90.00
#
_symmetry.space_group_name_H-M   'P 1'
#
loop_
_entity.id
_entity.type
_entity.pdbx_description
1 polymer ?
#
loop_
_entity_poly.entity_id
_entity_poly.type
_entity_poly.pdbx_seq_one_letter_code
_entity_poly.pdbx_strand_id
1 'polypeptide(L)'
;MNVLIIGSGGREHALAWKVAQDPRVEKVFVAPGNAGTAVEAKCQNVAIDVLAIEQLADFAEQNVQLTIVGPEAPLVKGVVDLFRSRGLDIFGPTAAAAQ
;
A
#
# COMPACT_ATOMS: atom_id res chain seq x y z
N MET A 1 -11.90 -6.43 -5.61
CA MET A 1 -10.56 -6.73 -5.12
C MET A 1 -10.16 -5.80 -4.00
N ASN A 2 -9.28 -6.25 -3.16
CA ASN A 2 -8.75 -5.45 -2.07
C ASN A 2 -7.35 -4.94 -2.43
N VAL A 3 -7.03 -3.74 -1.97
CA VAL A 3 -5.76 -3.07 -2.26
C VAL A 3 -5.09 -2.65 -0.96
N LEU A 4 -3.78 -2.83 -0.88
CA LEU A 4 -2.97 -2.31 0.22
C LEU A 4 -2.15 -1.12 -0.30
N ILE A 5 -2.17 -0.02 0.44
CA ILE A 5 -1.33 1.14 0.17
C ILE A 5 -0.36 1.30 1.34
N ILE A 6 0.93 1.34 1.03
CA ILE A 6 1.97 1.46 2.05
C ILE A 6 2.41 2.91 2.15
N GLY A 7 2.21 3.51 3.30
CA GLY A 7 2.58 4.88 3.57
C GLY A 7 1.63 5.57 4.53
N SER A 8 1.93 6.82 4.87
CA SER A 8 1.15 7.58 5.86
C SER A 8 1.00 9.06 5.50
N GLY A 9 1.50 9.49 4.36
CA GLY A 9 1.47 10.90 3.97
C GLY A 9 0.24 11.30 3.20
N GLY A 10 0.18 12.57 2.81
CA GLY A 10 -0.93 13.11 2.03
C GLY A 10 -1.05 12.48 0.64
N ARG A 11 0.06 12.06 0.05
CA ARG A 11 0.01 11.37 -1.24
C ARG A 11 -0.67 10.03 -1.15
N GLU A 12 -0.42 9.30 -0.09
CA GLU A 12 -1.05 8.01 0.16
C GLU A 12 -2.53 8.18 0.44
N HIS A 13 -2.91 9.25 1.14
CA HIS A 13 -4.32 9.58 1.34
C HIS A 13 -5.02 9.88 0.01
N ALA A 14 -4.41 10.71 -0.83
CA ALA A 14 -4.97 11.04 -2.15
C ALA A 14 -5.09 9.79 -3.02
N LEU A 15 -4.09 8.92 -2.98
CA LEU A 15 -4.08 7.67 -3.72
C LEU A 15 -5.17 6.73 -3.23
N ALA A 16 -5.33 6.60 -1.92
CA ALA A 16 -6.37 5.76 -1.33
C ALA A 16 -7.77 6.23 -1.74
N TRP A 17 -7.99 7.54 -1.71
CA TRP A 17 -9.25 8.13 -2.14
C TRP A 17 -9.54 7.83 -3.61
N LYS A 18 -8.53 7.96 -4.46
CA LYS A 18 -8.68 7.70 -5.90
C LYS A 18 -8.94 6.22 -6.18
N VAL A 19 -8.19 5.35 -5.55
CA VAL A 19 -8.32 3.89 -5.74
C VAL A 19 -9.69 3.42 -5.25
N ALA A 20 -10.16 3.97 -4.13
CA ALA A 20 -11.45 3.60 -3.56
C ALA A 20 -12.64 3.93 -4.47
N GLN A 21 -12.46 4.82 -5.44
CA GLN A 21 -13.52 5.17 -6.38
C GLN A 21 -13.72 4.13 -7.48
N ASP A 22 -12.77 3.22 -7.66
CA ASP A 22 -12.90 2.17 -8.66
C ASP A 22 -13.92 1.13 -8.16
N PRO A 23 -14.96 0.83 -8.96
CA PRO A 23 -15.98 -0.13 -8.52
C PRO A 23 -15.45 -1.55 -8.36
N ARG A 24 -14.27 -1.88 -8.91
CA ARG A 24 -13.64 -3.19 -8.73
C ARG A 24 -12.99 -3.33 -7.37
N VAL A 25 -12.75 -2.20 -6.68
CA VAL A 25 -12.11 -2.19 -5.37
C VAL A 25 -13.17 -2.27 -4.29
N GLU A 26 -13.09 -3.30 -3.45
CA GLU A 26 -14.00 -3.48 -2.33
C GLU A 26 -13.48 -2.77 -1.09
N LYS A 27 -12.20 -2.90 -0.81
CA LYS A 27 -11.57 -2.35 0.38
C LYS A 27 -10.14 -1.88 0.08
N VAL A 28 -9.76 -0.78 0.72
CA VAL A 28 -8.41 -0.24 0.66
C VAL A 28 -7.83 -0.25 2.07
N PHE A 29 -6.74 -0.99 2.24
CA PHE A 29 -5.98 -0.97 3.50
C PHE A 29 -4.82 -0.01 3.34
N VAL A 30 -4.56 0.81 4.35
CA VAL A 30 -3.43 1.76 4.33
C VAL A 30 -2.56 1.49 5.55
N ALA A 31 -1.29 1.21 5.31
CA ALA A 31 -0.37 0.83 6.38
C ALA A 31 0.82 1.81 6.44
N PRO A 32 1.00 2.52 7.54
CA PRO A 32 0.14 2.60 8.70
C PRO A 32 -1.05 3.53 8.53
N GLY A 33 -1.08 4.34 7.47
CA GLY A 33 -2.14 5.30 7.25
C GLY A 33 -2.02 6.54 8.13
N ASN A 34 -3.07 7.36 8.11
CA ASN A 34 -3.15 8.57 8.91
C ASN A 34 -4.59 8.85 9.29
N ALA A 35 -4.85 9.97 9.97
CA ALA A 35 -6.19 10.32 10.40
C ALA A 35 -7.16 10.52 9.21
N GLY A 36 -6.65 11.04 8.09
CA GLY A 36 -7.46 11.20 6.88
C GLY A 36 -7.86 9.89 6.26
N THR A 37 -6.93 8.94 6.14
CA THR A 37 -7.24 7.64 5.57
C THR A 37 -8.16 6.81 6.49
N ALA A 38 -8.11 7.05 7.79
CA ALA A 38 -8.96 6.35 8.74
C ALA A 38 -10.46 6.60 8.52
N VAL A 39 -10.80 7.74 7.94
CA VAL A 39 -12.21 8.14 7.75
C VAL A 39 -12.65 8.11 6.28
N GLU A 40 -11.77 7.75 5.36
CA GLU A 40 -12.14 7.65 3.95
C GLU A 40 -13.01 6.44 3.68
N ALA A 41 -13.95 6.58 2.74
CA ALA A 41 -14.82 5.47 2.33
C ALA A 41 -13.98 4.29 1.82
N LYS A 42 -14.35 3.09 2.21
CA LYS A 42 -13.69 1.82 1.87
C LYS A 42 -12.29 1.68 2.46
N CYS A 43 -11.75 2.69 3.14
CA CYS A 43 -10.37 2.67 3.65
C CYS A 43 -10.33 2.23 5.10
N GLN A 44 -9.28 1.48 5.43
CA GLN A 44 -9.01 1.05 6.80
C GLN A 44 -7.52 1.10 7.05
N ASN A 45 -7.10 1.76 8.12
CA ASN A 45 -5.71 1.78 8.51
C ASN A 45 -5.30 0.43 9.11
N VAL A 46 -4.07 0.03 8.84
CA VAL A 46 -3.48 -1.19 9.37
C VAL A 46 -2.23 -0.81 10.15
N ALA A 47 -2.13 -1.25 11.39
CA ALA A 47 -1.03 -0.87 12.28
C ALA A 47 0.24 -1.67 11.97
N ILE A 48 0.77 -1.48 10.78
CA ILE A 48 2.04 -2.07 10.33
C ILE A 48 2.93 -0.93 9.85
N ASP A 49 4.12 -0.85 10.42
CA ASP A 49 5.10 0.17 10.05
C ASP A 49 5.61 -0.05 8.62
N VAL A 50 5.94 1.03 7.93
CA VAL A 50 6.47 0.96 6.56
C VAL A 50 7.81 0.21 6.49
N LEU A 51 8.55 0.11 7.58
CA LEU A 51 9.81 -0.61 7.66
C LEU A 51 9.62 -2.10 7.92
N ALA A 52 8.44 -2.52 8.36
CA ALA A 52 8.14 -3.91 8.68
C ALA A 52 7.70 -4.66 7.41
N ILE A 53 8.61 -4.76 6.44
CA ILE A 53 8.27 -5.24 5.10
C ILE A 53 7.79 -6.70 5.08
N GLU A 54 8.31 -7.55 5.96
CA GLU A 54 7.85 -8.93 6.03
C GLU A 54 6.42 -9.02 6.54
N GLN A 55 6.07 -8.22 7.54
CA GLN A 55 4.70 -8.17 8.04
C GLN A 55 3.75 -7.63 6.98
N LEU A 56 4.21 -6.63 6.21
CA LEU A 56 3.41 -6.09 5.10
C LEU A 56 3.16 -7.17 4.05
N ALA A 57 4.17 -7.96 3.72
CA ALA A 57 4.03 -9.03 2.74
C ALA A 57 3.09 -10.12 3.24
N ASP A 58 3.19 -10.50 4.51
CA ASP A 58 2.29 -11.48 5.11
C ASP A 58 0.84 -10.99 5.06
N PHE A 59 0.61 -9.72 5.41
CA PHE A 59 -0.72 -9.13 5.36
C PHE A 59 -1.26 -9.12 3.93
N ALA A 60 -0.43 -8.70 2.98
CA ALA A 60 -0.85 -8.60 1.58
C ALA A 60 -1.22 -9.97 1.01
N GLU A 61 -0.42 -10.99 1.32
CA GLU A 61 -0.65 -12.35 0.84
C GLU A 61 -2.01 -12.88 1.27
N GLN A 62 -2.45 -12.53 2.47
CA GLN A 62 -3.69 -13.03 3.04
C GLN A 62 -4.91 -12.18 2.73
N ASN A 63 -4.74 -10.90 2.43
CA ASN A 63 -5.85 -9.96 2.44
C ASN A 63 -6.07 -9.17 1.15
N VAL A 64 -5.06 -9.00 0.31
CA VAL A 64 -5.16 -8.12 -0.85
C VAL A 64 -4.67 -8.78 -2.14
N GLN A 65 -5.10 -8.24 -3.26
CA GLN A 65 -4.70 -8.71 -4.58
C GLN A 65 -3.67 -7.79 -5.23
N LEU A 66 -3.59 -6.54 -4.77
CA LEU A 66 -2.64 -5.56 -5.30
C LEU A 66 -2.12 -4.70 -4.16
N THR A 67 -0.82 -4.39 -4.19
CA THR A 67 -0.20 -3.49 -3.23
C THR A 67 0.42 -2.32 -3.98
N ILE A 68 0.23 -1.12 -3.45
CA ILE A 68 0.81 0.11 -4.00
C ILE A 68 1.68 0.72 -2.91
N VAL A 69 2.93 1.00 -3.26
CA VAL A 69 3.86 1.62 -2.32
C VAL A 69 4.06 3.08 -2.69
N GLY A 70 3.95 3.97 -1.69
CA GLY A 70 4.19 5.39 -1.91
C GLY A 70 5.65 5.70 -2.16
N PRO A 71 5.96 6.72 -2.97
CA PRO A 71 7.35 7.03 -3.33
C PRO A 71 8.21 7.50 -2.17
N GLU A 72 7.58 7.86 -1.05
CA GLU A 72 8.28 8.36 0.14
C GLU A 72 8.63 7.26 1.13
N ALA A 73 8.19 6.02 0.89
CA ALA A 73 8.50 4.91 1.80
C ALA A 73 10.01 4.64 1.80
N PRO A 74 10.65 4.60 2.98
CA PRO A 74 12.11 4.50 3.06
C PRO A 74 12.69 3.25 2.43
N LEU A 75 11.95 2.14 2.41
CA LEU A 75 12.43 0.87 1.89
C LEU A 75 11.67 0.44 0.64
N VAL A 76 11.38 1.40 -0.26
CA VAL A 76 10.61 1.10 -1.48
C VAL A 76 11.19 -0.08 -2.24
N LYS A 77 12.51 -0.06 -2.50
CA LYS A 77 13.15 -1.14 -3.25
C LYS A 77 13.04 -2.47 -2.50
N GLY A 78 13.30 -2.45 -1.20
CA GLY A 78 13.27 -3.66 -0.39
C GLY A 78 11.88 -4.29 -0.34
N VAL A 79 10.84 -3.49 -0.17
CA VAL A 79 9.48 -4.00 -0.12
C VAL A 79 9.03 -4.53 -1.49
N VAL A 80 9.39 -3.84 -2.56
CA VAL A 80 9.06 -4.29 -3.91
C VAL A 80 9.74 -5.63 -4.21
N ASP A 81 11.03 -5.75 -3.90
CA ASP A 81 11.78 -6.97 -4.13
C ASP A 81 11.20 -8.14 -3.33
N LEU A 82 10.87 -7.92 -2.06
CA LEU A 82 10.30 -8.97 -1.22
C LEU A 82 8.94 -9.44 -1.75
N PHE A 83 8.07 -8.50 -2.10
CA PHE A 83 6.75 -8.85 -2.62
C PHE A 83 6.87 -9.64 -3.92
N ARG A 84 7.74 -9.21 -4.82
CA ARG A 84 7.95 -9.92 -6.08
C ARG A 84 8.50 -11.31 -5.88
N SER A 85 9.40 -11.49 -4.92
CA SER A 85 9.95 -12.81 -4.61
C SER A 85 8.88 -13.78 -4.11
N ARG A 86 7.81 -13.27 -3.52
CA ARG A 86 6.68 -14.06 -3.05
C ARG A 86 5.55 -14.20 -4.08
N GLY A 87 5.74 -13.64 -5.28
CA GLY A 87 4.70 -13.67 -6.30
C GLY A 87 3.52 -12.74 -6.03
N LEU A 88 3.72 -11.71 -5.20
CA LEU A 88 2.69 -10.74 -4.88
C LEU A 88 2.76 -9.56 -5.84
N ASP A 89 1.60 -9.15 -6.35
CA ASP A 89 1.53 -7.99 -7.23
C ASP A 89 1.76 -6.71 -6.43
N ILE A 90 2.74 -5.95 -6.85
CA ILE A 90 3.09 -4.69 -6.21
C ILE A 90 3.40 -3.65 -7.27
N PHE A 91 2.90 -2.43 -7.05
CA PHE A 91 3.16 -1.29 -7.89
C PHE A 91 3.86 -0.22 -7.05
N GLY A 92 5.03 0.17 -7.49
CA GLY A 92 5.80 1.19 -6.80
C GLY A 92 6.74 1.88 -7.77
N PRO A 93 7.38 2.97 -7.37
CA PRO A 93 8.34 3.64 -8.23
C PRO A 93 9.50 2.71 -8.51
N THR A 94 9.85 2.57 -9.79
CA THR A 94 11.06 1.88 -10.19
C THR A 94 12.26 2.82 -9.95
N ALA A 95 13.47 2.29 -10.04
CA ALA A 95 14.65 3.13 -9.92
C ALA A 95 14.61 4.29 -10.94
N ALA A 96 14.14 4.03 -12.16
CA ALA A 96 14.02 5.06 -13.18
C ALA A 96 12.94 6.08 -12.81
N ALA A 97 11.79 5.64 -12.30
CA ALA A 97 10.72 6.53 -11.91
C ALA A 97 11.02 7.30 -10.64
N ALA A 98 11.84 6.76 -9.76
CA ALA A 98 12.23 7.40 -8.51
C ALA A 98 13.29 8.49 -8.71
N GLN A 99 13.91 8.51 -9.85
CA GLN A 99 14.87 9.56 -10.21
C GLN A 99 14.15 10.80 -10.79
#